data_fb8491bd8c8ee71019553bf471807d3e
#
_entry.id   fb8491bd8c8ee71019553bf471807d3e
#
_cell.length_a   1.000
_cell.length_b   1.000
_cell.length_c   1.000
_cell.angle_alpha   90.00
_cell.angle_beta   90.00
_cell.angle_gamma   90.00
#
_symmetry.space_group_name_H-M   'P 1'
#
loop_
_entity.id
_entity.type
_entity.pdbx_description
1 polymer ?
#
loop_
_entity_poly.entity_id
_entity_poly.type
_entity_poly.pdbx_seq_one_letter_code
_entity_poly.pdbx_strand_id
1 'polypeptide(L)'
;MRVLFTNWHYSMMGGAQTWVYTAAQALAALGHVPLVWSDGLGILADKSAPFARCSTSLSDLEPWDVVWGSHQLVGRVPARTPRCQIVHATQNQDQEAPVPGLDAYFAVSEEVADFLRHQGFPCAGVIRQPIDTERFRRLEPPRPWPPRVLYFGNYQRWVPLAAEACRQIGAPFSVCGGPKDDEGRRWDVERALNDADLVLGQTRCVLEAMACERNAIVCSGWDPDFDYGLDGFVTPATYAEFRTTNLTGNVRRQLPTVDGLIAEIRKYDPSLGPALRALVVAHHAPLTAIQPLIQWTVATTGQPFAGMA
;
A
#
# COMPACT_ATOMS: atom_id res chain seq x y z
N MET A 1 -24.46 -3.16 -4.12
CA MET A 1 -23.96 -1.85 -4.61
C MET A 1 -22.87 -2.08 -5.65
N ARG A 2 -22.83 -1.26 -6.69
CA ARG A 2 -21.80 -1.26 -7.74
C ARG A 2 -20.83 -0.11 -7.47
N VAL A 3 -19.57 -0.43 -7.19
CA VAL A 3 -18.54 0.55 -6.84
C VAL A 3 -17.55 0.65 -7.99
N LEU A 4 -17.47 1.84 -8.62
CA LEU A 4 -16.48 2.11 -9.65
C LEU A 4 -15.18 2.59 -9.04
N PHE A 5 -14.12 1.84 -9.21
CA PHE A 5 -12.75 2.26 -8.95
C PHE A 5 -12.16 2.89 -10.21
N THR A 6 -11.41 3.97 -10.06
CA THR A 6 -10.55 4.48 -11.13
C THR A 6 -9.10 4.30 -10.77
N ASN A 7 -8.27 3.93 -11.74
CA ASN A 7 -6.82 3.86 -11.57
C ASN A 7 -6.13 4.09 -12.91
N TRP A 8 -5.10 4.93 -12.96
CA TRP A 8 -4.48 5.32 -14.23
C TRP A 8 -3.89 4.13 -15.00
N HIS A 9 -3.15 3.26 -14.32
CA HIS A 9 -2.50 2.11 -14.94
C HIS A 9 -2.72 0.83 -14.12
N TYR A 10 -3.78 0.11 -14.42
CA TYR A 10 -4.07 -1.18 -13.78
C TYR A 10 -3.33 -2.35 -14.47
N SER A 11 -2.33 -2.00 -15.27
CA SER A 11 -1.45 -2.90 -15.99
C SER A 11 -0.21 -3.34 -15.19
N MET A 12 0.14 -2.60 -14.13
CA MET A 12 1.35 -2.85 -13.35
C MET A 12 1.04 -3.04 -11.86
N MET A 13 1.98 -3.65 -11.12
CA MET A 13 1.90 -3.81 -9.68
C MET A 13 2.58 -2.63 -8.97
N GLY A 14 1.80 -1.65 -8.56
CA GLY A 14 2.22 -0.54 -7.72
C GLY A 14 1.35 -0.43 -6.46
N GLY A 15 1.69 0.46 -5.55
CA GLY A 15 0.97 0.64 -4.28
C GLY A 15 -0.50 1.00 -4.47
N ALA A 16 -0.81 1.97 -5.32
CA ALA A 16 -2.18 2.40 -5.61
C ALA A 16 -2.99 1.33 -6.37
N GLN A 17 -2.34 0.61 -7.28
CA GLN A 17 -2.97 -0.46 -8.05
C GLN A 17 -3.35 -1.65 -7.17
N THR A 18 -2.42 -2.12 -6.34
CA THR A 18 -2.68 -3.22 -5.40
C THR A 18 -3.63 -2.79 -4.28
N TRP A 19 -3.71 -1.49 -3.95
CA TRP A 19 -4.74 -0.93 -3.08
C TRP A 19 -6.13 -1.19 -3.68
N VAL A 20 -6.36 -0.79 -4.95
CA VAL A 20 -7.62 -1.03 -5.67
C VAL A 20 -7.96 -2.51 -5.73
N TYR A 21 -6.99 -3.35 -6.08
CA TYR A 21 -7.16 -4.81 -6.12
C TYR A 21 -7.70 -5.35 -4.78
N THR A 22 -7.02 -5.03 -3.68
CA THR A 22 -7.37 -5.57 -2.35
C THR A 22 -8.71 -5.03 -1.85
N ALA A 23 -9.00 -3.73 -2.09
CA ALA A 23 -10.28 -3.13 -1.74
C ALA A 23 -11.44 -3.74 -2.55
N ALA A 24 -11.26 -3.89 -3.86
CA ALA A 24 -12.26 -4.52 -4.74
C ALA A 24 -12.56 -5.98 -4.32
N GLN A 25 -11.53 -6.77 -4.03
CA GLN A 25 -11.67 -8.14 -3.54
C GLN A 25 -12.49 -8.19 -2.24
N ALA A 26 -12.19 -7.29 -1.29
CA ALA A 26 -12.92 -7.22 -0.03
C ALA A 26 -14.39 -6.83 -0.22
N LEU A 27 -14.69 -5.91 -1.14
CA LEU A 27 -16.07 -5.53 -1.46
C LEU A 27 -16.83 -6.67 -2.13
N ALA A 28 -16.20 -7.40 -3.04
CA ALA A 28 -16.81 -8.55 -3.69
C ALA A 28 -17.17 -9.67 -2.69
N ALA A 29 -16.32 -9.90 -1.70
CA ALA A 29 -16.59 -10.85 -0.62
C ALA A 29 -17.83 -10.49 0.23
N LEU A 30 -18.21 -9.20 0.26
CA LEU A 30 -19.44 -8.70 0.89
C LEU A 30 -20.66 -8.71 -0.07
N GLY A 31 -20.51 -9.23 -1.28
CA GLY A 31 -21.59 -9.27 -2.28
C GLY A 31 -21.80 -7.97 -3.05
N HIS A 32 -20.86 -7.01 -2.98
CA HIS A 32 -20.85 -5.82 -3.84
C HIS A 32 -20.25 -6.16 -5.20
N VAL A 33 -20.44 -5.28 -6.18
CA VAL A 33 -19.94 -5.44 -7.55
C VAL A 33 -18.86 -4.41 -7.82
N PRO A 34 -17.58 -4.77 -7.67
CA PRO A 34 -16.49 -3.89 -8.03
C PRO A 34 -16.35 -3.77 -9.56
N LEU A 35 -16.18 -2.54 -10.00
CA LEU A 35 -15.90 -2.16 -11.38
C LEU A 35 -14.58 -1.41 -11.39
N VAL A 36 -13.69 -1.66 -12.34
CA VAL A 36 -12.39 -0.97 -12.42
C VAL A 36 -12.24 -0.34 -13.80
N TRP A 37 -12.14 0.97 -13.84
CA TRP A 37 -11.82 1.73 -15.03
C TRP A 37 -10.37 2.21 -14.99
N SER A 38 -9.62 1.94 -16.07
CA SER A 38 -8.21 2.30 -16.18
C SER A 38 -7.83 2.56 -17.64
N ASP A 39 -6.91 3.49 -17.88
CA ASP A 39 -6.37 3.72 -19.22
C ASP A 39 -5.50 2.55 -19.73
N GLY A 40 -5.02 1.66 -18.85
CA GLY A 40 -4.26 0.46 -19.21
C GLY A 40 -4.55 -0.71 -18.30
N LEU A 41 -4.87 -1.86 -18.89
CA LEU A 41 -5.14 -3.12 -18.19
C LEU A 41 -3.98 -4.11 -18.38
N GLY A 42 -3.77 -5.01 -17.42
CA GLY A 42 -2.76 -6.05 -17.46
C GLY A 42 -2.92 -7.04 -16.31
N ILE A 43 -1.84 -7.51 -15.72
CA ILE A 43 -1.85 -8.61 -14.74
C ILE A 43 -2.86 -8.43 -13.60
N LEU A 44 -3.06 -7.21 -13.10
CA LEU A 44 -4.03 -6.98 -12.03
C LEU A 44 -5.47 -7.11 -12.51
N ALA A 45 -5.77 -6.73 -13.76
CA ALA A 45 -7.09 -6.94 -14.34
C ALA A 45 -7.39 -8.44 -14.49
N ASP A 46 -6.40 -9.23 -14.95
CA ASP A 46 -6.52 -10.69 -15.06
C ASP A 46 -6.75 -11.33 -13.69
N LYS A 47 -5.99 -10.90 -12.68
CA LYS A 47 -6.16 -11.37 -11.30
C LYS A 47 -7.49 -10.94 -10.66
N SER A 48 -8.05 -9.80 -11.09
CA SER A 48 -9.34 -9.30 -10.62
C SER A 48 -10.53 -9.96 -11.29
N ALA A 49 -10.37 -10.58 -12.45
CA ALA A 49 -11.47 -11.16 -13.25
C ALA A 49 -12.46 -12.06 -12.47
N PRO A 50 -12.04 -12.83 -11.43
CA PRO A 50 -12.96 -13.64 -10.64
C PRO A 50 -13.95 -12.83 -9.79
N PHE A 51 -13.68 -11.55 -9.49
CA PHE A 51 -14.47 -10.76 -8.55
C PHE A 51 -14.78 -9.32 -9.02
N ALA A 52 -14.11 -8.82 -10.04
CA ALA A 52 -14.32 -7.46 -10.55
C ALA A 52 -14.38 -7.44 -12.07
N ARG A 53 -15.17 -6.52 -12.62
CA ARG A 53 -15.17 -6.23 -14.06
C ARG A 53 -14.22 -5.07 -14.34
N CYS A 54 -13.24 -5.27 -15.22
CA CYS A 54 -12.28 -4.26 -15.63
C CYS A 54 -12.49 -3.85 -17.09
N SER A 55 -12.39 -2.56 -17.41
CA SER A 55 -12.44 -2.06 -18.78
C SER A 55 -11.62 -0.78 -18.95
N THR A 56 -11.12 -0.56 -20.16
CA THR A 56 -10.56 0.74 -20.58
C THR A 56 -11.63 1.69 -21.11
N SER A 57 -12.86 1.21 -21.34
CA SER A 57 -14.01 2.01 -21.73
C SER A 57 -14.96 2.17 -20.54
N LEU A 58 -15.23 3.42 -20.16
CA LEU A 58 -16.12 3.72 -19.05
C LEU A 58 -17.58 3.26 -19.33
N SER A 59 -18.04 3.35 -20.58
CA SER A 59 -19.38 2.94 -21.00
C SER A 59 -19.63 1.44 -20.77
N ASP A 60 -18.59 0.60 -20.83
CA ASP A 60 -18.74 -0.83 -20.61
C ASP A 60 -19.06 -1.17 -19.15
N LEU A 61 -18.80 -0.24 -18.24
CA LEU A 61 -18.93 -0.44 -16.79
C LEU A 61 -20.22 0.12 -16.22
N GLU A 62 -20.99 0.90 -17.01
CA GLU A 62 -22.28 1.47 -16.55
C GLU A 62 -23.33 0.38 -16.23
N PRO A 63 -24.23 0.65 -15.28
CA PRO A 63 -24.23 1.74 -14.31
C PRO A 63 -23.37 1.42 -13.07
N TRP A 64 -23.04 2.46 -12.29
CA TRP A 64 -22.45 2.37 -10.94
C TRP A 64 -23.20 3.27 -9.96
N ASP A 65 -23.05 2.96 -8.65
CA ASP A 65 -23.75 3.68 -7.57
C ASP A 65 -22.84 4.76 -6.93
N VAL A 66 -21.52 4.52 -6.91
CA VAL A 66 -20.51 5.39 -6.29
C VAL A 66 -19.16 5.22 -6.99
N VAL A 67 -18.33 6.26 -6.94
CA VAL A 67 -16.96 6.24 -7.50
C VAL A 67 -15.92 6.41 -6.39
N TRP A 68 -15.00 5.46 -6.27
CA TRP A 68 -13.79 5.52 -5.45
C TRP A 68 -12.58 5.70 -6.37
N GLY A 69 -12.19 6.94 -6.57
CA GLY A 69 -11.18 7.28 -7.55
C GLY A 69 -9.78 7.37 -6.99
N SER A 70 -8.82 6.70 -7.62
CA SER A 70 -7.40 6.97 -7.44
C SER A 70 -6.90 7.83 -8.59
N HIS A 71 -5.95 8.71 -8.29
CA HIS A 71 -5.36 9.62 -9.25
C HIS A 71 -6.37 10.62 -9.87
N GLN A 72 -5.89 11.48 -10.76
CA GLN A 72 -6.72 12.47 -11.46
C GLN A 72 -7.76 11.88 -12.42
N LEU A 73 -7.67 10.58 -12.73
CA LEU A 73 -8.59 9.90 -13.63
C LEU A 73 -10.06 10.02 -13.18
N VAL A 74 -10.31 10.13 -11.87
CA VAL A 74 -11.65 10.33 -11.31
C VAL A 74 -12.33 11.58 -11.85
N GLY A 75 -11.58 12.63 -12.21
CA GLY A 75 -12.11 13.86 -12.80
C GLY A 75 -12.77 13.65 -14.17
N ARG A 76 -12.43 12.58 -14.87
CA ARG A 76 -13.04 12.23 -16.18
C ARG A 76 -14.35 11.45 -16.04
N VAL A 77 -14.72 11.01 -14.82
CA VAL A 77 -15.99 10.32 -14.59
C VAL A 77 -17.13 11.34 -14.50
N PRO A 78 -18.24 11.16 -15.25
CA PRO A 78 -19.38 12.07 -15.18
C PRO A 78 -19.95 12.20 -13.77
N ALA A 79 -20.37 13.43 -13.39
CA ALA A 79 -20.93 13.76 -12.09
C ALA A 79 -22.39 13.32 -11.95
N ARG A 80 -22.69 12.05 -12.15
CA ARG A 80 -24.04 11.48 -12.04
C ARG A 80 -24.29 10.77 -10.71
N THR A 81 -23.22 10.39 -10.03
CA THR A 81 -23.22 9.64 -8.77
C THR A 81 -22.15 10.23 -7.87
N PRO A 82 -22.19 9.99 -6.56
CA PRO A 82 -21.15 10.45 -5.63
C PRO A 82 -19.75 9.97 -6.04
N ARG A 83 -18.78 10.89 -6.00
CA ARG A 83 -17.39 10.63 -6.39
C ARG A 83 -16.44 11.12 -5.31
N CYS A 84 -15.50 10.29 -4.92
CA CYS A 84 -14.38 10.71 -4.07
C CYS A 84 -13.04 10.46 -4.74
N GLN A 85 -12.03 11.18 -4.29
CA GLN A 85 -10.63 10.90 -4.64
C GLN A 85 -9.89 10.35 -3.43
N ILE A 86 -9.13 9.29 -3.67
CA ILE A 86 -8.16 8.71 -2.75
C ILE A 86 -6.79 9.22 -3.19
N VAL A 87 -6.15 10.02 -2.34
CA VAL A 87 -4.81 10.58 -2.59
C VAL A 87 -3.78 9.70 -1.88
N HIS A 88 -2.84 9.16 -2.67
CA HIS A 88 -1.88 8.16 -2.19
C HIS A 88 -0.52 8.74 -1.80
N ALA A 89 -0.18 9.94 -2.26
CA ALA A 89 1.10 10.58 -2.00
C ALA A 89 1.00 12.11 -2.07
N THR A 90 1.97 12.78 -1.47
CA THR A 90 2.13 14.25 -1.55
C THR A 90 2.99 14.67 -2.74
N GLN A 91 3.70 13.72 -3.34
CA GLN A 91 4.53 13.88 -4.53
C GLN A 91 3.80 13.37 -5.77
N ASN A 92 4.44 13.53 -6.91
CA ASN A 92 3.88 13.12 -8.19
C ASN A 92 2.58 13.86 -8.53
N GLN A 93 2.66 15.21 -8.48
CA GLN A 93 1.53 16.12 -8.68
C GLN A 93 0.77 15.86 -9.99
N ASP A 94 1.45 15.36 -11.02
CA ASP A 94 0.81 15.00 -12.30
C ASP A 94 -0.22 13.86 -12.17
N GLN A 95 -0.12 13.06 -11.12
CA GLN A 95 -1.04 11.92 -10.89
C GLN A 95 -1.90 12.10 -9.64
N GLU A 96 -1.34 12.67 -8.57
CA GLU A 96 -1.95 12.71 -7.24
C GLU A 96 -2.60 14.06 -6.90
N ALA A 97 -2.46 15.08 -7.76
CA ALA A 97 -3.08 16.37 -7.50
C ALA A 97 -4.61 16.22 -7.26
N PRO A 98 -5.14 16.88 -6.24
CA PRO A 98 -6.56 16.84 -5.96
C PRO A 98 -7.38 17.42 -7.11
N VAL A 99 -8.43 16.71 -7.53
CA VAL A 99 -9.34 17.12 -8.60
C VAL A 99 -10.46 17.98 -8.01
N PRO A 100 -10.64 19.24 -8.41
CA PRO A 100 -11.73 20.08 -7.90
C PRO A 100 -13.13 19.53 -8.21
N GLY A 101 -14.09 19.81 -7.33
CA GLY A 101 -15.51 19.52 -7.57
C GLY A 101 -15.92 18.07 -7.36
N LEU A 102 -15.15 17.31 -6.58
CA LEU A 102 -15.56 16.00 -6.09
C LEU A 102 -16.28 16.14 -4.75
N ASP A 103 -17.06 15.12 -4.38
CA ASP A 103 -17.89 15.13 -3.17
C ASP A 103 -17.06 14.88 -1.90
N ALA A 104 -15.92 14.20 -2.00
CA ALA A 104 -15.01 13.94 -0.88
C ALA A 104 -13.58 13.64 -1.32
N TYR A 105 -12.64 13.84 -0.39
CA TYR A 105 -11.22 13.50 -0.54
C TYR A 105 -10.78 12.66 0.65
N PHE A 106 -10.10 11.56 0.38
CA PHE A 106 -9.53 10.68 1.38
C PHE A 106 -8.01 10.60 1.24
N ALA A 107 -7.34 10.55 2.36
CA ALA A 107 -5.89 10.45 2.44
C ALA A 107 -5.47 9.05 2.91
N VAL A 108 -4.33 8.54 2.44
CA VAL A 108 -3.80 7.24 2.91
C VAL A 108 -2.97 7.37 4.19
N SER A 109 -2.67 8.60 4.62
CA SER A 109 -1.92 8.91 5.85
C SER A 109 -2.28 10.29 6.38
N GLU A 110 -1.87 10.57 7.59
CA GLU A 110 -2.00 11.89 8.22
C GLU A 110 -1.23 12.96 7.42
N GLU A 111 -0.02 12.64 6.95
CA GLU A 111 0.78 13.52 6.08
C GLU A 111 0.01 13.93 4.82
N VAL A 112 -0.62 12.97 4.14
CA VAL A 112 -1.44 13.25 2.94
C VAL A 112 -2.70 14.04 3.30
N ALA A 113 -3.29 13.80 4.47
CA ALA A 113 -4.44 14.57 4.93
C ALA A 113 -4.08 16.04 5.19
N ASP A 114 -2.91 16.29 5.77
CA ASP A 114 -2.41 17.65 5.98
C ASP A 114 -2.07 18.33 4.65
N PHE A 115 -1.48 17.61 3.71
CA PHE A 115 -1.27 18.10 2.34
C PHE A 115 -2.59 18.54 1.69
N LEU A 116 -3.63 17.71 1.72
CA LEU A 116 -4.95 18.06 1.18
C LEU A 116 -5.51 19.35 1.81
N ARG A 117 -5.44 19.48 3.13
CA ARG A 117 -5.91 20.68 3.85
C ARG A 117 -5.13 21.92 3.45
N HIS A 118 -3.79 21.82 3.32
CA HIS A 118 -2.96 22.93 2.87
C HIS A 118 -3.26 23.38 1.43
N GLN A 119 -3.70 22.44 0.58
CA GLN A 119 -4.14 22.72 -0.78
C GLN A 119 -5.59 23.25 -0.85
N GLY A 120 -6.26 23.41 0.30
CA GLY A 120 -7.65 23.89 0.35
C GLY A 120 -8.71 22.82 0.11
N PHE A 121 -8.35 21.53 0.14
CA PHE A 121 -9.29 20.43 -0.03
C PHE A 121 -9.63 19.80 1.32
N PRO A 122 -10.94 19.71 1.68
CA PRO A 122 -11.35 19.10 2.93
C PRO A 122 -11.11 17.59 2.91
N CYS A 123 -10.25 17.09 3.78
CA CYS A 123 -10.04 15.66 3.95
C CYS A 123 -11.19 15.05 4.75
N ALA A 124 -11.97 14.17 4.14
CA ALA A 124 -13.12 13.50 4.75
C ALA A 124 -12.69 12.37 5.71
N GLY A 125 -11.49 11.85 5.55
CA GLY A 125 -10.95 10.82 6.44
C GLY A 125 -9.61 10.27 5.97
N VAL A 126 -8.93 9.61 6.91
CA VAL A 126 -7.71 8.86 6.63
C VAL A 126 -8.07 7.40 6.50
N ILE A 127 -7.81 6.83 5.34
CA ILE A 127 -7.89 5.41 5.05
C ILE A 127 -6.50 4.80 5.12
N ARG A 128 -6.40 3.48 5.18
CA ARG A 128 -5.10 2.81 5.27
C ARG A 128 -4.85 1.95 4.02
N GLN A 129 -3.65 1.42 3.92
CA GLN A 129 -3.32 0.42 2.92
C GLN A 129 -4.05 -0.88 3.27
N PRO A 130 -4.99 -1.38 2.47
CA PRO A 130 -5.63 -2.65 2.73
C PRO A 130 -4.64 -3.78 2.40
N ILE A 131 -4.38 -4.64 3.38
CA ILE A 131 -3.49 -5.80 3.25
C ILE A 131 -4.32 -7.07 3.38
N ASP A 132 -4.25 -7.95 2.39
CA ASP A 132 -4.86 -9.28 2.44
C ASP A 132 -4.10 -10.15 3.45
N THR A 133 -4.58 -10.17 4.69
CA THR A 133 -3.94 -10.87 5.80
C THR A 133 -4.13 -12.39 5.77
N GLU A 134 -4.98 -12.90 4.88
CA GLU A 134 -5.10 -14.34 4.61
C GLU A 134 -4.05 -14.80 3.59
N ARG A 135 -3.81 -13.98 2.58
CA ARG A 135 -2.75 -14.18 1.61
C ARG A 135 -1.37 -13.99 2.26
N PHE A 136 -1.17 -12.85 2.93
CA PHE A 136 0.06 -12.52 3.64
C PHE A 136 -0.01 -13.05 5.08
N ARG A 137 0.49 -14.26 5.29
CA ARG A 137 0.54 -14.93 6.59
C ARG A 137 1.84 -15.68 6.76
N ARG A 138 2.17 -15.98 8.00
CA ARG A 138 3.32 -16.81 8.30
C ARG A 138 3.10 -18.25 7.80
N LEU A 139 4.01 -18.73 6.97
CA LEU A 139 4.06 -20.13 6.53
C LEU A 139 5.09 -20.92 7.35
N GLU A 140 6.23 -20.26 7.70
CA GLU A 140 7.30 -20.85 8.50
C GLU A 140 7.77 -19.87 9.58
N PRO A 141 8.29 -20.35 10.71
CA PRO A 141 8.84 -19.49 11.74
C PRO A 141 10.11 -18.78 11.24
N PRO A 142 10.33 -17.51 11.64
CA PRO A 142 11.58 -16.82 11.36
C PRO A 142 12.76 -17.51 12.07
N ARG A 143 13.95 -17.42 11.49
CA ARG A 143 15.19 -18.03 12.01
C ARG A 143 15.80 -17.16 13.13
N PRO A 144 16.66 -17.75 13.96
CA PRO A 144 17.49 -16.96 14.86
C PRO A 144 18.54 -16.15 14.09
N TRP A 145 19.31 -15.33 14.83
CA TRP A 145 20.42 -14.56 14.27
C TRP A 145 21.49 -15.46 13.59
N PRO A 146 22.08 -15.06 12.46
CA PRO A 146 21.76 -13.86 11.66
C PRO A 146 20.49 -14.04 10.80
N PRO A 147 19.68 -12.98 10.62
CA PRO A 147 18.47 -13.06 9.81
C PRO A 147 18.80 -13.17 8.33
N ARG A 148 17.92 -13.84 7.57
CA ARG A 148 17.89 -13.70 6.11
C ARG A 148 17.23 -12.35 5.79
N VAL A 149 17.97 -11.46 5.16
CA VAL A 149 17.53 -10.10 4.85
C VAL A 149 17.03 -10.02 3.42
N LEU A 150 15.81 -9.50 3.24
CA LEU A 150 15.21 -9.24 1.93
C LEU A 150 15.07 -7.74 1.73
N TYR A 151 15.61 -7.20 0.65
CA TYR A 151 15.21 -5.89 0.15
C TYR A 151 13.99 -6.06 -0.74
N PHE A 152 12.84 -5.49 -0.34
CA PHE A 152 11.59 -5.66 -1.04
C PHE A 152 11.04 -4.32 -1.51
N GLY A 153 10.97 -4.12 -2.83
CA GLY A 153 10.42 -2.92 -3.42
C GLY A 153 10.89 -2.65 -4.85
N ASN A 154 10.19 -1.69 -5.49
CA ASN A 154 10.47 -1.30 -6.88
C ASN A 154 11.62 -0.29 -7.02
N TYR A 155 12.02 0.35 -5.93
CA TYR A 155 13.07 1.36 -5.88
C TYR A 155 14.29 0.78 -5.19
N GLN A 156 15.36 0.56 -5.95
CA GLN A 156 16.53 -0.22 -5.51
C GLN A 156 17.77 0.63 -5.17
N ARG A 157 17.58 1.93 -4.96
CA ARG A 157 18.68 2.87 -4.69
C ARG A 157 19.63 2.39 -3.59
N TRP A 158 19.10 1.79 -2.53
CA TRP A 158 19.89 1.40 -1.35
C TRP A 158 20.30 -0.07 -1.34
N VAL A 159 19.98 -0.83 -2.40
CA VAL A 159 20.37 -2.25 -2.50
C VAL A 159 21.88 -2.46 -2.33
N PRO A 160 22.78 -1.66 -2.94
CA PRO A 160 24.22 -1.85 -2.74
C PRO A 160 24.66 -1.64 -1.28
N LEU A 161 24.11 -0.64 -0.59
CA LEU A 161 24.42 -0.41 0.83
C LEU A 161 23.88 -1.51 1.73
N ALA A 162 22.66 -1.99 1.46
CA ALA A 162 22.05 -3.09 2.20
C ALA A 162 22.82 -4.41 2.02
N ALA A 163 23.25 -4.70 0.79
CA ALA A 163 24.07 -5.87 0.49
C ALA A 163 25.42 -5.81 1.24
N GLU A 164 26.08 -4.65 1.25
CA GLU A 164 27.34 -4.46 1.96
C GLU A 164 27.16 -4.59 3.49
N ALA A 165 26.10 -4.00 4.04
CA ALA A 165 25.78 -4.13 5.46
C ALA A 165 25.58 -5.60 5.85
N CYS A 166 24.81 -6.35 5.06
CA CYS A 166 24.57 -7.78 5.29
C CYS A 166 25.85 -8.60 5.19
N ARG A 167 26.71 -8.31 4.20
CA ARG A 167 28.01 -8.98 4.02
C ARG A 167 28.91 -8.80 5.25
N GLN A 168 28.96 -7.60 5.83
CA GLN A 168 29.80 -7.32 7.02
C GLN A 168 29.35 -8.06 8.27
N ILE A 169 28.06 -8.37 8.40
CA ILE A 169 27.53 -9.10 9.56
C ILE A 169 27.26 -10.58 9.26
N GLY A 170 27.61 -11.07 8.07
CA GLY A 170 27.40 -12.47 7.68
C GLY A 170 25.92 -12.85 7.48
N ALA A 171 25.03 -11.89 7.24
CA ALA A 171 23.61 -12.13 6.99
C ALA A 171 23.37 -12.46 5.50
N PRO A 172 22.63 -13.54 5.18
CA PRO A 172 22.18 -13.78 3.80
C PRO A 172 21.30 -12.63 3.29
N PHE A 173 21.55 -12.20 2.06
CA PHE A 173 20.85 -11.08 1.44
C PHE A 173 20.20 -11.47 0.11
N SER A 174 18.98 -11.00 -0.13
CA SER A 174 18.26 -11.20 -1.37
C SER A 174 17.44 -9.96 -1.74
N VAL A 175 17.00 -9.86 -2.99
CA VAL A 175 16.20 -8.75 -3.51
C VAL A 175 14.95 -9.30 -4.20
N CYS A 176 13.81 -8.69 -3.93
CA CYS A 176 12.55 -8.95 -4.62
C CYS A 176 11.94 -7.62 -5.08
N GLY A 177 11.56 -7.54 -6.32
CA GLY A 177 11.10 -6.32 -6.98
C GLY A 177 12.13 -5.79 -7.96
N GLY A 178 11.81 -4.70 -8.64
CA GLY A 178 12.66 -4.11 -9.65
C GLY A 178 12.05 -2.86 -10.27
N PRO A 179 12.75 -2.21 -11.21
CA PRO A 179 12.25 -1.05 -11.94
C PRO A 179 10.92 -1.35 -12.64
N LYS A 180 10.22 -0.29 -13.03
CA LYS A 180 8.86 -0.38 -13.60
C LYS A 180 8.75 -1.30 -14.83
N ASP A 181 9.82 -1.48 -15.55
CA ASP A 181 9.87 -2.19 -16.84
C ASP A 181 10.50 -3.59 -16.75
N ASP A 182 10.73 -4.09 -15.52
CA ASP A 182 11.41 -5.36 -15.31
C ASP A 182 10.41 -6.48 -14.96
N GLU A 183 10.65 -7.68 -15.50
CA GLU A 183 9.99 -8.94 -15.14
C GLU A 183 10.14 -9.31 -13.65
N GLY A 184 10.97 -8.55 -12.90
CA GLY A 184 11.18 -8.68 -11.46
C GLY A 184 9.95 -8.36 -10.59
N ARG A 185 8.91 -7.72 -11.14
CA ARG A 185 7.65 -7.48 -10.44
C ARG A 185 6.80 -8.75 -10.41
N ARG A 186 6.88 -9.48 -9.32
CA ARG A 186 6.17 -10.74 -9.14
C ARG A 186 4.83 -10.53 -8.47
N TRP A 187 3.85 -11.33 -8.87
CA TRP A 187 2.61 -11.46 -8.14
C TRP A 187 2.78 -12.29 -6.86
N ASP A 188 3.54 -13.37 -6.94
CA ASP A 188 3.74 -14.38 -5.90
C ASP A 188 4.91 -14.02 -4.95
N VAL A 189 4.78 -12.88 -4.26
CA VAL A 189 5.81 -12.38 -3.33
C VAL A 189 5.76 -13.03 -1.95
N GLU A 190 4.69 -13.76 -1.64
CA GLU A 190 4.43 -14.38 -0.34
C GLU A 190 5.54 -15.35 0.04
N ARG A 191 6.04 -16.11 -0.94
CA ARG A 191 7.14 -17.03 -0.72
C ARG A 191 8.44 -16.29 -0.38
N ALA A 192 8.77 -15.26 -1.15
CA ALA A 192 9.97 -14.45 -0.89
C ALA A 192 9.93 -13.81 0.50
N LEU A 193 8.74 -13.32 0.93
CA LEU A 193 8.55 -12.78 2.28
C LEU A 193 8.71 -13.86 3.35
N ASN A 194 8.18 -15.07 3.12
CA ASN A 194 8.31 -16.17 4.07
C ASN A 194 9.71 -16.81 4.08
N ASP A 195 10.45 -16.71 2.99
CA ASP A 195 11.86 -17.13 2.92
C ASP A 195 12.79 -16.12 3.63
N ALA A 196 12.35 -14.90 3.90
CA ALA A 196 13.08 -13.89 4.65
C ALA A 196 12.74 -13.97 6.15
N ASP A 197 13.58 -13.32 6.97
CA ASP A 197 13.37 -13.13 8.41
C ASP A 197 13.23 -11.64 8.75
N LEU A 198 13.91 -10.78 7.99
CA LEU A 198 13.89 -9.33 8.08
C LEU A 198 13.74 -8.71 6.69
N VAL A 199 12.82 -7.75 6.55
CA VAL A 199 12.55 -7.10 5.28
C VAL A 199 12.90 -5.61 5.36
N LEU A 200 13.68 -5.13 4.39
CA LEU A 200 13.91 -3.71 4.14
C LEU A 200 12.97 -3.25 3.02
N GLY A 201 12.23 -2.18 3.25
CA GLY A 201 11.29 -1.68 2.26
C GLY A 201 10.50 -0.47 2.74
N GLN A 202 9.43 -0.16 2.03
CA GLN A 202 8.54 0.96 2.38
C GLN A 202 7.08 0.60 2.17
N THR A 203 6.18 1.33 2.81
CA THR A 203 4.72 1.25 2.64
C THR A 203 4.20 -0.19 2.67
N ARG A 204 3.53 -0.65 1.60
CA ARG A 204 2.95 -1.99 1.50
C ARG A 204 3.97 -3.11 1.70
N CYS A 205 5.19 -2.95 1.21
CA CYS A 205 6.23 -3.97 1.36
C CYS A 205 6.53 -4.29 2.84
N VAL A 206 6.58 -3.24 3.67
CA VAL A 206 6.73 -3.37 5.13
C VAL A 206 5.50 -4.03 5.76
N LEU A 207 4.30 -3.59 5.39
CA LEU A 207 3.05 -4.13 5.94
C LEU A 207 2.82 -5.60 5.55
N GLU A 208 3.12 -5.97 4.31
CA GLU A 208 3.03 -7.36 3.84
C GLU A 208 4.04 -8.26 4.55
N ALA A 209 5.25 -7.76 4.82
CA ALA A 209 6.24 -8.46 5.64
C ALA A 209 5.75 -8.65 7.08
N MET A 210 5.25 -7.60 7.72
CA MET A 210 4.68 -7.65 9.07
C MET A 210 3.48 -8.60 9.14
N ALA A 211 2.64 -8.65 8.10
CA ALA A 211 1.54 -9.61 8.00
C ALA A 211 2.04 -11.07 7.98
N CYS A 212 3.20 -11.32 7.37
CA CYS A 212 3.90 -12.61 7.40
C CYS A 212 4.70 -12.86 8.69
N GLU A 213 4.52 -12.03 9.73
CA GLU A 213 5.28 -12.08 10.99
C GLU A 213 6.80 -11.90 10.80
N ARG A 214 7.20 -11.16 9.76
CA ARG A 214 8.60 -10.80 9.54
C ARG A 214 8.89 -9.47 10.21
N ASN A 215 10.11 -9.32 10.75
CA ASN A 215 10.57 -8.01 11.15
C ASN A 215 10.74 -7.11 9.93
N ALA A 216 10.68 -5.82 10.13
CA ALA A 216 10.81 -4.87 9.03
C ALA A 216 11.63 -3.63 9.43
N ILE A 217 12.32 -3.08 8.43
CA ILE A 217 13.00 -1.79 8.49
C ILE A 217 12.39 -0.91 7.42
N VAL A 218 11.89 0.26 7.82
CA VAL A 218 11.42 1.28 6.86
C VAL A 218 12.64 1.97 6.26
N CYS A 219 12.88 1.67 4.99
CA CYS A 219 13.98 2.20 4.21
C CYS A 219 13.48 2.51 2.79
N SER A 220 13.24 3.77 2.50
CA SER A 220 12.76 4.20 1.20
C SER A 220 13.89 4.34 0.20
N GLY A 221 13.76 3.70 -0.94
CA GLY A 221 14.66 3.89 -2.08
C GLY A 221 14.09 4.79 -3.17
N TRP A 222 13.06 5.59 -2.86
CA TRP A 222 12.42 6.47 -3.84
C TRP A 222 13.40 7.53 -4.38
N ASP A 223 12.92 8.41 -5.23
CA ASP A 223 13.65 9.41 -5.99
C ASP A 223 14.66 10.22 -5.13
N PRO A 224 15.90 10.47 -5.62
CA PRO A 224 16.90 11.29 -4.94
C PRO A 224 16.45 12.74 -4.67
N ASP A 225 15.48 13.25 -5.44
CA ASP A 225 14.94 14.59 -5.25
C ASP A 225 13.94 14.69 -4.08
N PHE A 226 13.54 13.55 -3.51
CA PHE A 226 12.73 13.51 -2.30
C PHE A 226 13.57 13.03 -1.12
N ASP A 227 13.55 13.79 -0.03
CA ASP A 227 14.29 13.53 1.21
C ASP A 227 13.77 12.30 2.01
N TYR A 228 13.31 11.27 1.31
CA TYR A 228 12.94 10.00 1.92
C TYR A 228 14.17 9.14 2.19
N GLY A 229 14.15 8.45 3.32
CA GLY A 229 15.32 7.68 3.71
C GLY A 229 15.00 6.54 4.66
N LEU A 230 15.82 6.42 5.67
CA LEU A 230 15.74 5.40 6.71
C LEU A 230 14.98 5.97 7.92
N ASP A 231 13.78 5.44 8.19
CA ASP A 231 13.07 5.65 9.46
C ASP A 231 13.51 4.60 10.50
N GLY A 232 13.94 3.43 10.04
CA GLY A 232 14.56 2.40 10.87
C GLY A 232 13.65 1.22 11.20
N PHE A 233 14.04 0.47 12.24
CA PHE A 233 13.43 -0.79 12.63
C PHE A 233 12.02 -0.58 13.20
N VAL A 234 11.06 -1.41 12.73
CA VAL A 234 9.66 -1.35 13.15
C VAL A 234 9.46 -2.17 14.42
N THR A 235 8.95 -1.50 15.43
CA THR A 235 8.44 -2.10 16.67
C THR A 235 7.00 -1.65 16.89
N PRO A 236 6.25 -2.24 17.82
CA PRO A 236 4.92 -1.70 18.17
C PRO A 236 4.95 -0.22 18.57
N ALA A 237 6.02 0.25 19.20
CA ALA A 237 6.17 1.66 19.59
C ALA A 237 6.43 2.57 18.38
N THR A 238 7.37 2.20 17.49
CA THR A 238 7.73 3.02 16.32
C THR A 238 6.70 2.94 15.20
N TYR A 239 5.89 1.90 15.15
CA TYR A 239 4.83 1.75 14.15
C TYR A 239 3.84 2.90 14.17
N ALA A 240 3.40 3.36 15.34
CA ALA A 240 2.45 4.46 15.47
C ALA A 240 2.99 5.76 14.86
N GLU A 241 4.29 6.01 15.03
CA GLU A 241 5.01 7.15 14.45
C GLU A 241 5.12 6.99 12.93
N PHE A 242 5.66 5.87 12.44
CA PHE A 242 5.92 5.64 11.00
C PHE A 242 4.63 5.57 10.17
N ARG A 243 3.52 5.14 10.77
CA ARG A 243 2.21 5.09 10.11
C ARG A 243 1.70 6.47 9.70
N THR A 244 2.09 7.54 10.39
CA THR A 244 1.65 8.91 10.08
C THR A 244 2.04 9.33 8.67
N THR A 245 3.11 8.78 8.14
CA THR A 245 3.60 8.98 6.77
C THR A 245 3.44 7.74 5.88
N ASN A 246 2.54 6.81 6.24
CA ASN A 246 2.33 5.57 5.49
C ASN A 246 3.61 4.69 5.37
N LEU A 247 4.50 4.71 6.35
CA LEU A 247 5.78 3.98 6.36
C LEU A 247 6.65 4.27 5.12
N THR A 248 6.71 5.52 4.71
CA THR A 248 7.44 5.94 3.49
C THR A 248 8.90 6.25 3.71
N GLY A 249 9.40 6.28 4.95
CA GLY A 249 10.76 6.75 5.24
C GLY A 249 10.84 8.28 5.40
N ASN A 250 9.71 8.94 5.67
CA ASN A 250 9.57 10.40 5.73
C ASN A 250 9.43 10.95 7.15
N VAL A 251 9.60 10.12 8.18
CA VAL A 251 9.56 10.56 9.58
C VAL A 251 10.93 11.05 10.03
N ARG A 252 11.94 10.20 9.97
CA ARG A 252 13.31 10.52 10.41
C ARG A 252 14.19 11.03 9.30
N ARG A 253 13.89 10.63 8.06
CA ARG A 253 14.58 11.09 6.83
C ARG A 253 16.10 10.90 6.86
N GLN A 254 16.59 9.90 7.59
CA GLN A 254 18.02 9.65 7.66
C GLN A 254 18.52 9.06 6.35
N LEU A 255 19.61 9.61 5.83
CA LEU A 255 20.28 8.98 4.68
C LEU A 255 20.86 7.63 5.14
N PRO A 256 20.52 6.52 4.47
CA PRO A 256 21.08 5.23 4.79
C PRO A 256 22.60 5.20 4.62
N THR A 257 23.28 4.66 5.61
CA THR A 257 24.71 4.31 5.56
C THR A 257 24.87 2.85 5.88
N VAL A 258 26.01 2.24 5.54
CA VAL A 258 26.30 0.84 5.87
C VAL A 258 26.21 0.62 7.38
N ASP A 259 26.85 1.47 8.19
CA ASP A 259 26.85 1.34 9.65
C ASP A 259 25.45 1.57 10.23
N GLY A 260 24.68 2.53 9.68
CA GLY A 260 23.29 2.78 10.07
C GLY A 260 22.40 1.55 9.79
N LEU A 261 22.54 0.95 8.62
CA LEU A 261 21.80 -0.28 8.30
C LEU A 261 22.22 -1.46 9.18
N ILE A 262 23.51 -1.62 9.47
CA ILE A 262 23.99 -2.64 10.42
C ILE A 262 23.36 -2.43 11.80
N ALA A 263 23.32 -1.19 12.28
CA ALA A 263 22.72 -0.87 13.58
C ALA A 263 21.21 -1.21 13.61
N GLU A 264 20.49 -0.96 12.52
CA GLU A 264 19.07 -1.33 12.43
C GLU A 264 18.85 -2.84 12.29
N ILE A 265 19.66 -3.55 11.49
CA ILE A 265 19.57 -5.01 11.33
C ILE A 265 19.87 -5.73 12.67
N ARG A 266 20.78 -5.20 13.47
CA ARG A 266 21.12 -5.76 14.80
C ARG A 266 19.97 -5.70 15.81
N LYS A 267 18.92 -4.93 15.55
CA LYS A 267 17.69 -4.89 16.37
C LYS A 267 16.76 -6.07 16.07
N TYR A 268 17.12 -6.94 15.13
CA TYR A 268 16.31 -8.09 14.76
C TYR A 268 15.92 -8.93 15.98
N ASP A 269 14.63 -9.13 16.15
CA ASP A 269 14.03 -9.94 17.21
C ASP A 269 12.83 -10.74 16.64
N PRO A 270 13.01 -12.06 16.40
CA PRO A 270 11.94 -12.86 15.81
C PRO A 270 10.70 -12.97 16.72
N SER A 271 10.81 -12.67 18.00
CA SER A 271 9.66 -12.70 18.94
C SER A 271 8.66 -11.58 18.69
N LEU A 272 9.05 -10.51 17.99
CA LEU A 272 8.15 -9.40 17.65
C LEU A 272 7.14 -9.73 16.55
N GLY A 273 7.39 -10.77 15.74
CA GLY A 273 6.54 -11.11 14.59
C GLY A 273 5.04 -11.14 14.86
N PRO A 274 4.56 -11.87 15.88
CA PRO A 274 3.13 -11.91 16.21
C PRO A 274 2.53 -10.54 16.56
N ALA A 275 3.28 -9.70 17.30
CA ALA A 275 2.84 -8.35 17.65
C ALA A 275 2.77 -7.43 16.43
N LEU A 276 3.72 -7.52 15.50
CA LEU A 276 3.72 -6.78 14.24
C LEU A 276 2.53 -7.19 13.36
N ARG A 277 2.27 -8.49 13.23
CA ARG A 277 1.08 -8.98 12.52
C ARG A 277 -0.21 -8.46 13.14
N ALA A 278 -0.32 -8.48 14.46
CA ALA A 278 -1.50 -7.96 15.17
C ALA A 278 -1.80 -6.49 14.81
N LEU A 279 -0.77 -5.66 14.66
CA LEU A 279 -0.92 -4.28 14.20
C LEU A 279 -1.47 -4.19 12.76
N VAL A 280 -0.98 -5.04 11.86
CA VAL A 280 -1.50 -5.08 10.48
C VAL A 280 -2.96 -5.52 10.46
N VAL A 281 -3.32 -6.57 11.19
CA VAL A 281 -4.70 -7.04 11.28
C VAL A 281 -5.61 -5.95 11.87
N ALA A 282 -5.18 -5.26 12.92
CA ALA A 282 -5.97 -4.22 13.59
C ALA A 282 -6.21 -2.97 12.74
N HIS A 283 -5.26 -2.61 11.86
CA HIS A 283 -5.30 -1.32 11.16
C HIS A 283 -5.36 -1.44 9.63
N HIS A 284 -4.96 -2.57 9.08
CA HIS A 284 -4.78 -2.78 7.64
C HIS A 284 -5.55 -3.97 7.08
N ALA A 285 -6.29 -4.73 7.91
CA ALA A 285 -7.24 -5.72 7.36
C ALA A 285 -8.18 -4.99 6.36
N PRO A 286 -8.51 -5.60 5.21
CA PRO A 286 -9.07 -4.87 4.08
C PRO A 286 -10.28 -4.01 4.43
N LEU A 287 -11.25 -4.54 5.15
CA LEU A 287 -12.47 -3.80 5.53
C LEU A 287 -12.19 -2.71 6.57
N THR A 288 -11.32 -2.97 7.54
CA THR A 288 -10.89 -1.97 8.52
C THR A 288 -10.20 -0.79 7.85
N ALA A 289 -9.30 -1.09 6.91
CA ALA A 289 -8.52 -0.06 6.19
C ALA A 289 -9.40 0.90 5.38
N ILE A 290 -10.48 0.39 4.76
CA ILE A 290 -11.39 1.16 3.91
C ILE A 290 -12.68 1.61 4.64
N GLN A 291 -12.81 1.37 5.93
CA GLN A 291 -14.02 1.68 6.70
C GLN A 291 -14.51 3.13 6.54
N PRO A 292 -13.64 4.17 6.55
CA PRO A 292 -14.10 5.55 6.34
C PRO A 292 -14.76 5.76 4.96
N LEU A 293 -14.27 5.09 3.90
CA LEU A 293 -14.89 5.13 2.57
C LEU A 293 -16.26 4.47 2.56
N ILE A 294 -16.40 3.34 3.23
CA ILE A 294 -17.68 2.64 3.36
C ILE A 294 -18.70 3.52 4.10
N GLN A 295 -18.31 4.13 5.22
CA GLN A 295 -19.16 5.02 6.01
C GLN A 295 -19.61 6.23 5.18
N TRP A 296 -18.69 6.87 4.46
CA TRP A 296 -19.02 7.97 3.56
C TRP A 296 -19.99 7.53 2.46
N THR A 297 -19.76 6.36 1.86
CA THR A 297 -20.62 5.83 0.81
C THR A 297 -22.05 5.61 1.30
N VAL A 298 -22.22 4.99 2.48
CA VAL A 298 -23.55 4.80 3.11
C VAL A 298 -24.23 6.13 3.37
N ALA A 299 -23.52 7.09 3.96
CA ALA A 299 -24.07 8.41 4.26
C ALA A 299 -24.51 9.18 3.00
N THR A 300 -23.78 9.03 1.91
CA THR A 300 -24.01 9.80 0.68
C THR A 300 -25.04 9.14 -0.24
N THR A 301 -25.07 7.81 -0.33
CA THR A 301 -26.00 7.07 -1.21
C THR A 301 -27.31 6.69 -0.52
N GLY A 302 -27.35 6.69 0.80
CA GLY A 302 -28.47 6.17 1.60
C GLY A 302 -28.66 4.65 1.49
N GLN A 303 -27.75 3.95 0.81
CA GLN A 303 -27.82 2.50 0.63
C GLN A 303 -26.99 1.78 1.69
N PRO A 304 -27.52 0.77 2.37
CA PRO A 304 -26.76 0.01 3.35
C PRO A 304 -25.63 -0.80 2.67
N PHE A 305 -24.49 -0.88 3.34
CA PHE A 305 -23.42 -1.78 2.95
C PHE A 305 -23.72 -3.17 3.52
N ALA A 306 -23.95 -4.16 2.65
CA ALA A 306 -24.19 -5.54 3.09
C ALA A 306 -22.99 -6.07 3.89
N GLY A 307 -23.24 -6.82 4.97
CA GLY A 307 -22.20 -7.44 5.80
C GLY A 307 -21.57 -6.52 6.87
N MET A 308 -22.08 -5.30 7.08
CA MET A 308 -21.64 -4.37 8.13
C MET A 308 -22.80 -4.02 9.12
N ALA A 309 -23.72 -4.93 9.33
CA ALA A 309 -24.77 -4.80 10.35
C ALA A 309 -24.27 -5.27 11.72
#